data_01f7145e5c9bdf466ae2e0e61d17dfd2
#
_entry.id   01f7145e5c9bdf466ae2e0e61d17dfd2
#
_cell.length_a   1.000
_cell.length_b   1.000
_cell.length_c   1.000
_cell.angle_alpha   90.00
_cell.angle_beta   90.00
_cell.angle_gamma   90.00
#
_symmetry.space_group_name_H-M   'P 1'
#
loop_
_entity.id
_entity.type
_entity.pdbx_description
1 polymer ?
#
loop_
_entity_poly.entity_id
_entity_poly.type
_entity_poly.pdbx_seq_one_letter_code
_entity_poly.pdbx_strand_id
1 'polypeptide(L)'
;MRFDKFSFGSVQIEGSTYEHDVVIDCGEIRKRKKKPSKKFREQFGHTPLSVEEKIPWKCQRLVVRTGAHGRLPLMEEIKREAQRRKIELLVLPTAEAIKALQQGAKDINAVLRVT
;
A
#
# COMPACT_ATOMS: atom_id res chain seq x y z
N MET A 1 -6.23 13.59 5.35
CA MET A 1 -4.89 13.57 4.73
C MET A 1 -5.03 13.96 3.26
N ARG A 2 -4.20 14.91 2.83
CA ARG A 2 -4.29 15.43 1.47
C ARG A 2 -3.24 14.77 0.58
N PHE A 3 -3.70 14.14 -0.52
CA PHE A 3 -2.84 13.57 -1.55
C PHE A 3 -2.74 14.57 -2.70
N ASP A 4 -1.55 15.12 -2.91
CA ASP A 4 -1.37 16.20 -3.88
C ASP A 4 -1.06 15.67 -5.28
N LYS A 5 -0.17 14.67 -5.39
CA LYS A 5 0.26 14.19 -6.69
C LYS A 5 0.90 12.81 -6.60
N PHE A 6 0.61 11.95 -7.58
CA PHE A 6 1.40 10.76 -7.85
C PHE A 6 2.15 10.95 -9.17
N SER A 7 3.44 10.64 -9.14
CA SER A 7 4.27 10.56 -10.34
C SER A 7 4.97 9.21 -10.32
N PHE A 8 5.49 8.77 -11.46
CA PHE A 8 6.30 7.55 -11.47
C PHE A 8 7.51 7.74 -10.57
N GLY A 9 7.63 6.91 -9.57
CA GLY A 9 8.74 6.97 -8.60
C GLY A 9 8.53 7.87 -7.41
N SER A 10 7.40 8.59 -7.32
CA SER A 10 7.15 9.47 -6.17
C SER A 10 5.67 9.68 -5.86
N VAL A 11 5.39 10.07 -4.64
CA VAL A 11 4.07 10.50 -4.21
C VAL A 11 4.20 11.74 -3.34
N GLN A 12 3.34 12.71 -3.53
CA GLN A 12 3.29 13.92 -2.71
C GLN A 12 2.06 13.86 -1.80
N ILE A 13 2.31 13.90 -0.49
CA ILE A 13 1.26 13.83 0.54
C ILE A 13 1.50 14.98 1.52
N GLU A 14 0.47 15.78 1.77
CA GLU A 14 0.54 16.91 2.71
C GLU A 14 1.74 17.82 2.41
N GLY A 15 2.02 18.06 1.13
CA GLY A 15 3.12 18.92 0.71
C GLY A 15 4.51 18.28 0.72
N SER A 16 4.66 17.08 1.24
CA SER A 16 5.95 16.37 1.26
C SER A 16 6.02 15.33 0.16
N THR A 17 7.19 15.22 -0.49
CA THR A 17 7.42 14.27 -1.57
C THR A 17 8.18 13.07 -1.05
N TYR A 18 7.67 11.88 -1.36
CA TYR A 18 8.27 10.61 -0.98
C TYR A 18 8.68 9.86 -2.25
N GLU A 19 9.95 9.48 -2.33
CA GLU A 19 10.51 8.76 -3.50
C GLU A 19 10.71 7.27 -3.23
N HIS A 20 9.96 6.74 -2.28
CA HIS A 20 9.97 5.33 -1.93
C HIS A 20 8.55 4.89 -1.58
N ASP A 21 8.32 3.58 -1.57
CA ASP A 21 7.02 3.05 -1.15
C ASP A 21 6.70 3.50 0.28
N VAL A 22 5.48 3.91 0.50
CA VAL A 22 5.04 4.42 1.80
C VAL A 22 3.92 3.58 2.39
N VAL A 23 3.86 3.58 3.72
CA VAL A 23 2.78 2.97 4.48
C VAL A 23 2.09 4.08 5.26
N ILE A 24 0.76 4.13 5.18
CA ILE A 24 -0.06 5.03 5.99
C ILE A 24 -0.72 4.18 7.07
N ASP A 25 -0.36 4.46 8.31
CA ASP A 25 -0.79 3.69 9.47
C ASP A 25 -1.37 4.63 10.51
N CYS A 26 -2.69 4.61 10.65
CA CYS A 26 -3.42 5.47 11.60
C CYS A 26 -3.05 6.96 11.46
N GLY A 27 -2.93 7.42 10.21
CA GLY A 27 -2.61 8.81 9.89
C GLY A 27 -1.12 9.12 9.86
N GLU A 28 -0.27 8.20 10.24
CA GLU A 28 1.17 8.36 10.16
C GLU A 28 1.73 7.80 8.86
N ILE A 29 2.70 8.50 8.29
CA ILE A 29 3.36 8.08 7.05
C ILE A 29 4.74 7.54 7.38
N ARG A 30 5.02 6.31 6.94
CA ARG A 30 6.34 5.71 7.12
C ARG A 30 6.80 5.02 5.84
N LYS A 31 8.11 4.79 5.73
CA LYS A 31 8.68 4.06 4.61
C LYS A 31 8.28 2.58 4.70
N ARG A 32 7.87 2.00 3.58
CA ARG A 32 7.64 0.55 3.50
C ARG A 32 8.96 -0.19 3.72
N LYS A 33 8.97 -1.14 4.64
CA LYS A 33 10.12 -2.00 4.90
C LYS A 33 9.88 -3.35 4.25
N LYS A 34 10.37 -3.52 3.03
CA LYS A 34 10.13 -4.72 2.21
C LYS A 34 11.16 -5.82 2.40
N LYS A 35 12.18 -5.59 3.23
CA LYS A 35 13.24 -6.59 3.47
C LYS A 35 12.70 -7.98 3.82
N PRO A 36 11.70 -8.12 4.71
CA PRO A 36 11.15 -9.45 5.03
C PRO A 36 10.55 -10.18 3.84
N SER A 37 10.13 -9.45 2.79
CA SER A 37 9.52 -10.05 1.60
C SER A 37 10.52 -10.33 0.48
N LYS A 38 11.76 -9.88 0.59
CA LYS A 38 12.76 -10.02 -0.49
C LYS A 38 13.06 -11.46 -0.85
N LYS A 39 12.92 -12.38 0.09
CA LYS A 39 13.14 -13.82 -0.15
C LYS A 39 12.15 -14.41 -1.15
N PHE A 40 11.03 -13.75 -1.41
CA PHE A 40 10.03 -14.19 -2.37
C PHE A 40 10.21 -13.59 -3.75
N ARG A 41 11.21 -12.72 -3.93
CA ARG A 41 11.41 -11.96 -5.17
C ARG A 41 11.58 -12.86 -6.41
N GLU A 42 12.34 -13.93 -6.29
CA GLU A 42 12.58 -14.84 -7.41
C GLU A 42 11.29 -15.49 -7.90
N GLN A 43 10.41 -15.84 -6.98
CA GLN A 43 9.14 -16.47 -7.27
C GLN A 43 8.19 -15.54 -8.04
N PHE A 44 8.23 -14.24 -7.74
CA PHE A 44 7.27 -13.27 -8.28
C PHE A 44 7.87 -12.31 -9.31
N GLY A 45 9.18 -12.32 -9.52
CA GLY A 45 9.85 -11.35 -10.41
C GLY A 45 10.04 -9.96 -9.82
N HIS A 46 9.29 -9.62 -8.77
CA HIS A 46 9.36 -8.39 -7.99
C HIS A 46 9.21 -8.75 -6.52
N THR A 47 9.67 -7.87 -5.61
CA THR A 47 9.44 -8.10 -4.20
C THR A 47 7.95 -7.97 -3.90
N PRO A 48 7.25 -9.05 -3.52
CA PRO A 48 5.81 -9.00 -3.29
C PRO A 48 5.49 -8.35 -1.96
N LEU A 49 4.21 -8.00 -1.76
CA LEU A 49 3.70 -7.65 -0.44
C LEU A 49 3.34 -8.94 0.28
N SER A 50 3.95 -9.18 1.44
CA SER A 50 3.72 -10.38 2.23
C SER A 50 3.34 -10.05 3.66
N VAL A 51 2.74 -11.03 4.36
CA VAL A 51 2.37 -10.87 5.78
C VAL A 51 3.57 -10.75 6.71
N GLU A 52 4.77 -11.04 6.22
CA GLU A 52 6.00 -10.88 7.00
C GLU A 52 6.44 -9.43 7.13
N GLU A 53 5.90 -8.55 6.30
CA GLU A 53 6.07 -7.11 6.46
C GLU A 53 5.15 -6.59 7.56
N LYS A 54 5.49 -5.40 8.05
CA LYS A 54 4.68 -4.71 9.05
C LYS A 54 3.49 -4.04 8.39
N ILE A 55 2.45 -4.83 8.09
CA ILE A 55 1.23 -4.34 7.44
C ILE A 55 0.39 -3.55 8.45
N PRO A 56 -0.19 -2.39 8.06
CA PRO A 56 -1.02 -1.60 8.96
C PRO A 56 -2.44 -2.18 9.07
N TRP A 57 -2.57 -3.29 9.78
CA TRP A 57 -3.83 -4.04 9.89
C TRP A 57 -4.91 -3.36 10.73
N LYS A 58 -4.56 -2.34 11.49
CA LYS A 58 -5.48 -1.70 12.44
C LYS A 58 -6.38 -0.69 11.72
N CYS A 59 -7.29 -1.20 10.90
CA CYS A 59 -8.18 -0.39 10.07
C CYS A 59 -9.40 -1.21 9.65
N GLN A 60 -10.40 -0.53 9.11
CA GLN A 60 -11.55 -1.19 8.48
C GLN A 60 -11.31 -1.41 6.99
N ARG A 61 -10.50 -0.56 6.37
CA ARG A 61 -10.18 -0.62 4.94
C ARG A 61 -8.69 -0.44 4.74
N LEU A 62 -8.10 -1.35 3.98
CA LEU A 62 -6.69 -1.28 3.59
C LEU A 62 -6.61 -1.09 2.08
N VAL A 63 -6.02 0.03 1.66
CA VAL A 63 -5.80 0.34 0.25
C VAL A 63 -4.37 -0.05 -0.11
N VAL A 64 -4.21 -0.90 -1.13
CA VAL A 64 -2.90 -1.26 -1.65
C VAL A 64 -2.80 -0.73 -3.09
N ARG A 65 -1.88 0.22 -3.30
CA ARG A 65 -1.58 0.71 -4.63
C ARG A 65 -0.47 -0.15 -5.22
N THR A 66 -0.76 -0.80 -6.34
CA THR A 66 0.15 -1.76 -6.97
C THR A 66 1.15 -1.13 -7.94
N GLY A 67 1.13 0.20 -8.08
CA GLY A 67 2.04 0.94 -8.94
C GLY A 67 1.41 1.28 -10.30
N ALA A 68 2.16 2.04 -11.12
CA ALA A 68 1.67 2.56 -12.40
C ALA A 68 1.24 1.46 -13.37
N HIS A 69 1.85 0.28 -13.28
CA HIS A 69 1.56 -0.86 -14.15
C HIS A 69 0.94 -2.05 -13.41
N GLY A 70 0.48 -1.84 -12.17
CA GLY A 70 -0.13 -2.88 -11.38
C GLY A 70 0.79 -4.06 -11.07
N ARG A 71 2.11 -3.83 -10.98
CA ARG A 71 3.10 -4.90 -10.91
C ARG A 71 3.50 -5.35 -9.50
N LEU A 72 2.99 -4.72 -8.47
CA LEU A 72 3.25 -5.20 -7.11
C LEU A 72 2.42 -6.48 -6.87
N PRO A 73 3.06 -7.65 -6.81
CA PRO A 73 2.31 -8.85 -6.49
C PRO A 73 1.93 -8.86 -5.01
N LEU A 74 0.71 -9.28 -4.72
CA LEU A 74 0.27 -9.57 -3.36
C LEU A 74 0.29 -11.08 -3.14
N MET A 75 0.96 -11.52 -2.09
CA MET A 75 0.89 -12.92 -1.72
C MET A 75 -0.51 -13.23 -1.18
N GLU A 76 -0.97 -14.44 -1.43
CA GLU A 76 -2.34 -14.87 -1.09
C GLU A 76 -2.62 -14.73 0.41
N GLU A 77 -1.61 -14.86 1.26
CA GLU A 77 -1.71 -14.71 2.71
C GLU A 77 -2.20 -13.32 3.12
N ILE A 78 -1.89 -12.27 2.33
CA ILE A 78 -2.39 -10.92 2.57
C ILE A 78 -3.92 -10.90 2.48
N LYS A 79 -4.46 -11.53 1.43
CA LYS A 79 -5.91 -11.58 1.21
C LYS A 79 -6.60 -12.40 2.30
N ARG A 80 -6.01 -13.52 2.69
CA ARG A 80 -6.54 -14.38 3.75
C ARG A 80 -6.54 -13.67 5.10
N GLU A 81 -5.47 -12.96 5.41
CA GLU A 81 -5.35 -12.25 6.67
C GLU A 81 -6.35 -11.08 6.75
N ALA A 82 -6.53 -10.33 5.66
CA ALA A 82 -7.53 -9.29 5.59
C ALA A 82 -8.93 -9.85 5.81
N GLN A 83 -9.23 -10.97 5.18
CA GLN A 83 -10.52 -11.65 5.33
C GLN A 83 -10.75 -12.14 6.75
N ARG A 84 -9.74 -12.74 7.37
CA ARG A 84 -9.78 -13.19 8.76
C ARG A 84 -10.06 -12.04 9.72
N ARG A 85 -9.48 -10.87 9.45
CA ARG A 85 -9.63 -9.67 10.28
C ARG A 85 -10.87 -8.84 9.91
N LYS A 86 -11.63 -9.28 8.91
CA LYS A 86 -12.80 -8.57 8.40
C LYS A 86 -12.46 -7.16 7.90
N ILE A 87 -11.30 -7.02 7.26
CA ILE A 87 -10.84 -5.78 6.66
C ILE A 87 -11.18 -5.79 5.18
N GLU A 88 -11.78 -4.70 4.69
CA GLU A 88 -12.00 -4.53 3.25
C GLU A 88 -10.64 -4.21 2.58
N LEU A 89 -10.19 -5.09 1.70
CA LEU A 89 -8.95 -4.93 0.97
C LEU A 89 -9.23 -4.39 -0.43
N LEU A 90 -8.69 -3.21 -0.73
CA LEU A 90 -8.80 -2.60 -2.06
C LEU A 90 -7.43 -2.59 -2.72
N VAL A 91 -7.28 -3.38 -3.78
CA VAL A 91 -6.03 -3.48 -4.54
C VAL A 91 -6.24 -2.71 -5.84
N LEU A 92 -5.59 -1.55 -5.95
CA LEU A 92 -5.85 -0.60 -7.03
C LEU A 92 -4.53 -0.15 -7.68
N PRO A 93 -4.49 0.00 -9.02
CA PRO A 93 -3.23 0.32 -9.68
C PRO A 93 -2.76 1.76 -9.50
N THR A 94 -3.50 2.78 -9.79
CA THR A 94 -2.99 4.15 -9.77
C THR A 94 -3.98 5.16 -9.22
N ALA A 95 -4.65 5.90 -10.11
CA ALA A 95 -5.52 6.99 -9.74
C ALA A 95 -6.69 6.57 -8.86
N GLU A 96 -7.15 5.34 -9.01
CA GLU A 96 -8.22 4.78 -8.18
C GLU A 96 -7.83 4.70 -6.71
N ALA A 97 -6.55 4.42 -6.42
CA ALA A 97 -6.06 4.40 -5.05
C ALA A 97 -6.16 5.77 -4.40
N ILE A 98 -5.82 6.82 -5.14
CA ILE A 98 -5.94 8.20 -4.66
C ILE A 98 -7.40 8.51 -4.35
N LYS A 99 -8.30 8.17 -5.27
CA LYS A 99 -9.74 8.40 -5.08
C LYS A 99 -10.25 7.71 -3.82
N ALA A 100 -9.88 6.45 -3.62
CA ALA A 100 -10.31 5.69 -2.45
C ALA A 100 -9.83 6.35 -1.15
N LEU A 101 -8.61 6.89 -1.16
CA LEU A 101 -8.03 7.54 0.01
C LEU A 101 -8.63 8.93 0.25
N GLN A 102 -8.92 9.68 -0.82
CA GLN A 102 -9.51 11.02 -0.72
C GLN A 102 -10.98 11.00 -0.32
N GLN A 103 -11.69 9.94 -0.64
CA GLN A 103 -13.08 9.78 -0.21
C GLN A 103 -13.19 9.50 1.29
N GLY A 104 -12.08 9.42 1.96
CA GLY A 104 -11.83 9.73 3.34
C GLY A 104 -12.77 9.15 4.38
N ALA A 105 -13.04 7.86 4.35
CA ALA A 105 -13.64 7.24 5.51
C ALA A 105 -12.59 7.20 6.63
N LYS A 106 -13.04 7.26 7.87
CA LYS A 106 -12.21 6.97 9.03
C LYS A 106 -11.71 5.52 8.91
N ASP A 107 -10.57 5.24 9.54
CA ASP A 107 -10.01 3.89 9.62
C ASP A 107 -9.57 3.31 8.27
N ILE A 108 -8.98 4.15 7.41
CA ILE A 108 -8.33 3.69 6.19
C ILE A 108 -6.82 3.75 6.39
N ASN A 109 -6.16 2.63 6.17
CA ASN A 109 -4.70 2.55 6.08
C ASN A 109 -4.31 2.20 4.65
N ALA A 110 -3.04 2.35 4.31
CA ALA A 110 -2.59 2.12 2.96
C ALA A 110 -1.15 1.62 2.88
N VAL A 111 -0.88 0.85 1.83
CA VAL A 111 0.47 0.53 1.37
C VAL A 111 0.54 1.02 -0.08
N LEU A 112 1.42 1.98 -0.33
CA LEU A 112 1.49 2.67 -1.62
C LEU A 112 2.82 2.42 -2.30
N ARG A 113 2.81 1.68 -3.40
CA ARG A 113 3.97 1.56 -4.27
C ARG A 113 4.06 2.81 -5.15
N VAL A 114 5.25 3.42 -5.26
CA VAL A 114 5.45 4.66 -6.03
C VAL A 114 5.89 4.42 -7.48
N THR A 115 6.32 3.25 -7.82
CA THR A 115 6.67 2.87 -9.19
C THR A 115 5.63 1.91 -9.75
#